data_7b52b2a5351eb56e862a78580bd63d4f
#
_entry.id   7b52b2a5351eb56e862a78580bd63d4f
#
_cell.length_a   1.000
_cell.length_b   1.000
_cell.length_c   1.000
_cell.angle_alpha   90.00
_cell.angle_beta   90.00
_cell.angle_gamma   90.00
#
_symmetry.space_group_name_H-M   'P 1'
#
loop_
_entity.id
_entity.type
_entity.pdbx_description
1 polymer ?
#
loop_
_entity_poly.entity_id
_entity_poly.type
_entity_poly.pdbx_seq_one_letter_code
_entity_poly.pdbx_strand_id
1 'polypeptide(L)'
;MNHPIRDEADIKAVEAAGLDAFLIAPTPYAILQRAASLWPGGSAIRYVPSDGESETAISFAGLLDHVQRAASLFRRLGATAEDSVAIFMPHTLNTQVALWGAERAGRAGPINPMLQADHIVALLRASRARIAIVLGTNRELDIWDRVHGAIRAAGSVSTVLDADGDAPSPGSDGNFAALVAAEPIVPIVDPDPDSIASLFPTGGTTAAPKLTQHSHRNEAFVATAAARMYDLKAGEVMLNGFPLFHVAGAFVYGLSSVFAGATQLVPGRLGMRNRAFVGTMWRQVERYRITAMGAVPTTLSTLNALPVGDADITSLRVLLTGGSVLPTELADGFERNTGVPVRNILGMTECSGMLTVEPFHGVRTPGSTGLRLPFTELRIAAPGTDAPCAAGETGIVLVRGPHVSPGYHGPAAAPGTFREGWLDSGDLGCRDAAGRLFLTGRAKDVIIRGSHNIDPAAIEDALLEHPMVEIAAAVGQPDAYAGELPVAFVVLKPGAPTSEAELEDFAAARVPEPAARPKRVWILPEMPLTPVGKIFKPALRTQATQHAIRSALDGMPRPPEFCEIIVTEGGSSVLIKVAVLDLASETSIRAALAGMPVNFTIKST
;
A
#
# COMPACT_ATOMS: atom_id res chain seq x y z
N MET A 1 7.85 -24.70 18.21
CA MET A 1 6.48 -24.96 18.69
C MET A 1 5.50 -24.32 17.72
N ASN A 2 4.79 -25.14 16.92
CA ASN A 2 3.81 -24.65 15.94
C ASN A 2 2.40 -24.68 16.54
N HIS A 3 2.15 -23.79 17.50
CA HIS A 3 0.79 -23.61 18.00
C HIS A 3 0.01 -22.76 16.97
N PRO A 4 -1.11 -23.24 16.42
CA PRO A 4 -1.91 -22.45 15.49
C PRO A 4 -2.54 -21.26 16.22
N ILE A 5 -2.52 -20.10 15.59
CA ILE A 5 -3.09 -18.87 16.16
C ILE A 5 -4.52 -18.71 15.62
N ARG A 6 -5.50 -18.66 16.51
CA ARG A 6 -6.93 -18.51 16.20
C ARG A 6 -7.56 -17.29 16.84
N ASP A 7 -7.07 -16.95 18.05
CA ASP A 7 -7.65 -15.92 18.90
C ASP A 7 -6.61 -15.28 19.83
N GLU A 8 -7.05 -14.36 20.66
CA GLU A 8 -6.20 -13.64 21.62
C GLU A 8 -5.56 -14.56 22.68
N ALA A 9 -6.17 -15.69 23.00
CA ALA A 9 -5.59 -16.64 23.96
C ALA A 9 -4.38 -17.37 23.35
N ASP A 10 -4.48 -17.75 22.07
CA ASP A 10 -3.36 -18.34 21.34
C ASP A 10 -2.20 -17.32 21.17
N ILE A 11 -2.51 -16.04 20.91
CA ILE A 11 -1.50 -14.95 20.89
C ILE A 11 -0.75 -14.90 22.22
N LYS A 12 -1.47 -14.87 23.35
CA LYS A 12 -0.85 -14.86 24.68
C LYS A 12 -0.02 -16.11 24.97
N ALA A 13 -0.45 -17.27 24.46
CA ALA A 13 0.32 -18.51 24.58
C ALA A 13 1.64 -18.44 23.81
N VAL A 14 1.65 -17.80 22.63
CA VAL A 14 2.87 -17.53 21.87
C VAL A 14 3.78 -16.56 22.62
N GLU A 15 3.22 -15.50 23.18
CA GLU A 15 3.95 -14.49 23.96
C GLU A 15 4.60 -15.07 25.24
N ALA A 16 3.96 -16.04 25.86
CA ALA A 16 4.50 -16.71 27.06
C ALA A 16 5.84 -17.42 26.82
N ALA A 17 6.16 -17.77 25.55
CA ALA A 17 7.45 -18.35 25.20
C ALA A 17 8.60 -17.32 25.09
N GLY A 18 8.28 -16.03 25.12
CA GLY A 18 9.24 -14.94 24.99
C GLY A 18 9.54 -14.52 23.54
N LEU A 19 9.92 -13.25 23.37
CA LEU A 19 10.18 -12.65 22.05
C LEU A 19 11.34 -13.37 21.32
N ASP A 20 12.40 -13.73 22.00
CA ASP A 20 13.58 -14.39 21.40
C ASP A 20 13.21 -15.77 20.82
N ALA A 21 12.29 -16.49 21.47
CA ALA A 21 11.78 -17.76 20.97
C ALA A 21 10.86 -17.59 19.75
N PHE A 22 10.24 -16.42 19.60
CA PHE A 22 9.41 -16.06 18.46
C PHE A 22 10.27 -15.53 17.30
N LEU A 23 11.15 -14.59 17.56
CA LEU A 23 12.00 -13.88 16.58
C LEU A 23 13.38 -14.56 16.46
N ILE A 24 13.37 -15.83 16.04
CA ILE A 24 14.58 -16.68 15.93
C ILE A 24 15.62 -16.22 14.89
N ALA A 25 15.25 -15.31 14.00
CA ALA A 25 16.09 -14.68 13.00
C ALA A 25 15.79 -13.18 12.99
N PRO A 26 16.53 -12.35 13.76
CA PRO A 26 16.14 -10.96 14.06
C PRO A 26 16.50 -9.95 12.97
N THR A 27 17.00 -10.40 11.81
CA THR A 27 17.30 -9.57 10.64
C THR A 27 16.86 -10.27 9.35
N PRO A 28 16.57 -9.54 8.26
CA PRO A 28 16.31 -10.14 6.95
C PRO A 28 17.46 -11.06 6.50
N TYR A 29 18.71 -10.64 6.74
CA TYR A 29 19.86 -11.47 6.41
C TYR A 29 19.90 -12.78 7.22
N ALA A 30 19.60 -12.76 8.50
CA ALA A 30 19.50 -13.97 9.33
C ALA A 30 18.36 -14.89 8.84
N ILE A 31 17.25 -14.34 8.34
CA ILE A 31 16.18 -15.12 7.70
C ILE A 31 16.69 -15.81 6.44
N LEU A 32 17.41 -15.10 5.57
CA LEU A 32 18.01 -15.67 4.36
C LEU A 32 19.02 -16.78 4.67
N GLN A 33 19.91 -16.57 5.64
CA GLN A 33 20.88 -17.58 6.09
C GLN A 33 20.17 -18.83 6.62
N ARG A 34 19.16 -18.64 7.46
CA ARG A 34 18.36 -19.74 8.00
C ARG A 34 17.66 -20.53 6.91
N ALA A 35 17.01 -19.85 5.95
CA ALA A 35 16.32 -20.49 4.84
C ALA A 35 17.27 -21.28 3.94
N ALA A 36 18.42 -20.69 3.60
CA ALA A 36 19.48 -21.36 2.83
C ALA A 36 20.05 -22.59 3.54
N SER A 37 20.15 -22.55 4.88
CA SER A 37 20.60 -23.69 5.68
C SER A 37 19.57 -24.82 5.75
N LEU A 38 18.29 -24.49 5.94
CA LEU A 38 17.22 -25.48 6.12
C LEU A 38 16.73 -26.08 4.80
N TRP A 39 16.68 -25.27 3.73
CA TRP A 39 16.10 -25.66 2.44
C TRP A 39 17.00 -25.24 1.25
N PRO A 40 18.30 -25.58 1.22
CA PRO A 40 19.26 -25.04 0.26
C PRO A 40 18.82 -25.20 -1.21
N GLY A 41 18.28 -26.35 -1.58
CA GLY A 41 17.80 -26.65 -2.94
C GLY A 41 16.33 -26.28 -3.20
N GLY A 42 15.59 -25.87 -2.16
CA GLY A 42 14.20 -25.41 -2.32
C GLY A 42 14.12 -24.14 -3.18
N SER A 43 13.04 -24.00 -3.95
CA SER A 43 12.82 -22.78 -4.75
C SER A 43 12.42 -21.63 -3.82
N ALA A 44 13.22 -20.57 -3.76
CA ALA A 44 12.89 -19.36 -3.01
C ALA A 44 11.98 -18.44 -3.81
N ILE A 45 12.31 -18.20 -5.09
CA ILE A 45 11.58 -17.33 -6.00
C ILE A 45 11.40 -18.05 -7.32
N ARG A 46 10.20 -17.98 -7.87
CA ARG A 46 9.87 -18.34 -9.24
C ARG A 46 9.25 -17.14 -9.92
N TYR A 47 9.91 -16.63 -10.95
CA TYR A 47 9.43 -15.51 -11.75
C TYR A 47 8.80 -16.02 -13.04
N VAL A 48 7.55 -15.63 -13.30
CA VAL A 48 6.75 -16.01 -14.47
C VAL A 48 6.55 -14.78 -15.33
N PRO A 49 7.28 -14.61 -16.43
CA PRO A 49 7.16 -13.42 -17.28
C PRO A 49 5.82 -13.36 -18.01
N SER A 50 5.41 -12.14 -18.41
CA SER A 50 4.12 -11.90 -19.09
C SER A 50 4.17 -12.10 -20.60
N ASP A 51 5.34 -12.12 -21.20
CA ASP A 51 5.59 -11.95 -22.64
C ASP A 51 6.11 -13.19 -23.37
N GLY A 52 6.01 -14.35 -22.73
CA GLY A 52 6.49 -15.63 -23.29
C GLY A 52 7.99 -15.87 -23.15
N GLU A 53 8.72 -15.02 -22.41
CA GLU A 53 10.07 -15.30 -21.95
C GLU A 53 10.08 -16.57 -21.08
N SER A 54 11.25 -17.19 -20.93
CA SER A 54 11.38 -18.39 -20.09
C SER A 54 11.22 -18.07 -18.61
N GLU A 55 10.48 -18.91 -17.89
CA GLU A 55 10.42 -18.84 -16.43
C GLU A 55 11.82 -18.92 -15.82
N THR A 56 12.07 -18.15 -14.78
CA THR A 56 13.31 -18.22 -14.02
C THR A 56 13.03 -18.55 -12.57
N ALA A 57 13.92 -19.30 -11.95
CA ALA A 57 13.81 -19.65 -10.54
C ALA A 57 15.19 -19.62 -9.88
N ILE A 58 15.18 -19.29 -8.58
CA ILE A 58 16.38 -19.32 -7.75
C ILE A 58 16.08 -20.13 -6.48
N SER A 59 17.05 -20.95 -6.05
CA SER A 59 16.97 -21.67 -4.79
C SER A 59 17.27 -20.74 -3.59
N PHE A 60 16.96 -21.18 -2.36
CA PHE A 60 17.31 -20.41 -1.15
C PHE A 60 18.82 -20.21 -1.02
N ALA A 61 19.63 -21.23 -1.33
CA ALA A 61 21.09 -21.09 -1.34
C ALA A 61 21.56 -20.10 -2.43
N GLY A 62 20.97 -20.17 -3.62
CA GLY A 62 21.27 -19.24 -4.71
C GLY A 62 20.87 -17.80 -4.38
N LEU A 63 19.71 -17.60 -3.75
CA LEU A 63 19.28 -16.27 -3.32
C LEU A 63 20.25 -15.67 -2.31
N LEU A 64 20.68 -16.44 -1.31
CA LEU A 64 21.68 -15.99 -0.33
C LEU A 64 23.01 -15.63 -1.00
N ASP A 65 23.51 -16.46 -1.93
CA ASP A 65 24.76 -16.20 -2.68
C ASP A 65 24.65 -14.86 -3.45
N HIS A 66 23.56 -14.66 -4.19
CA HIS A 66 23.37 -13.43 -4.96
C HIS A 66 23.23 -12.19 -4.06
N VAL A 67 22.55 -12.30 -2.93
CA VAL A 67 22.43 -11.21 -1.95
C VAL A 67 23.81 -10.85 -1.35
N GLN A 68 24.65 -11.84 -1.04
CA GLN A 68 26.01 -11.61 -0.54
C GLN A 68 26.90 -10.92 -1.58
N ARG A 69 26.81 -11.34 -2.84
CA ARG A 69 27.53 -10.72 -3.96
C ARG A 69 27.04 -9.29 -4.21
N ALA A 70 25.73 -9.06 -4.20
CA ALA A 70 25.16 -7.72 -4.34
C ALA A 70 25.62 -6.79 -3.21
N ALA A 71 25.64 -7.26 -1.97
CA ALA A 71 26.16 -6.49 -0.85
C ALA A 71 27.66 -6.16 -1.02
N SER A 72 28.47 -7.12 -1.48
CA SER A 72 29.90 -6.90 -1.79
C SER A 72 30.08 -5.86 -2.90
N LEU A 73 29.27 -5.96 -3.97
CA LEU A 73 29.26 -5.00 -5.06
C LEU A 73 28.93 -3.58 -4.56
N PHE A 74 27.88 -3.43 -3.75
CA PHE A 74 27.50 -2.12 -3.22
C PHE A 74 28.58 -1.52 -2.33
N ARG A 75 29.24 -2.33 -1.49
CA ARG A 75 30.42 -1.89 -0.71
C ARG A 75 31.59 -1.46 -1.59
N ARG A 76 31.90 -2.21 -2.65
CA ARG A 76 32.94 -1.86 -3.61
C ARG A 76 32.61 -0.56 -4.37
N LEU A 77 31.34 -0.31 -4.66
CA LEU A 77 30.85 0.93 -5.27
C LEU A 77 30.77 2.09 -4.25
N GLY A 78 31.21 1.89 -3.01
CA GLY A 78 31.38 2.90 -1.99
C GLY A 78 30.14 3.14 -1.11
N ALA A 79 29.14 2.25 -1.10
CA ALA A 79 28.05 2.35 -0.15
C ALA A 79 28.54 2.15 1.29
N THR A 80 28.14 3.02 2.19
CA THR A 80 28.38 2.93 3.64
C THR A 80 27.07 2.55 4.37
N ALA A 81 27.14 2.35 5.68
CA ALA A 81 25.95 2.11 6.50
C ALA A 81 24.96 3.28 6.51
N GLU A 82 25.42 4.48 6.17
CA GLU A 82 24.60 5.71 6.16
C GLU A 82 23.99 6.01 4.79
N ASP A 83 24.52 5.40 3.72
CA ASP A 83 24.06 5.66 2.35
C ASP A 83 22.93 4.70 1.99
N SER A 84 22.02 5.12 1.10
CA SER A 84 21.02 4.23 0.55
C SER A 84 21.32 3.82 -0.90
N VAL A 85 20.86 2.62 -1.26
CA VAL A 85 20.76 2.16 -2.64
C VAL A 85 19.31 2.37 -3.09
N ALA A 86 19.10 3.31 -4.02
CA ALA A 86 17.78 3.56 -4.57
C ALA A 86 17.41 2.45 -5.58
N ILE A 87 16.18 1.94 -5.52
CA ILE A 87 15.72 0.83 -6.35
C ILE A 87 14.44 1.26 -7.09
N PHE A 88 14.55 1.43 -8.42
CA PHE A 88 13.46 1.82 -9.32
C PHE A 88 13.10 0.64 -10.22
N MET A 89 12.61 -0.42 -9.63
CA MET A 89 12.34 -1.67 -10.34
C MET A 89 10.94 -2.21 -10.06
N PRO A 90 10.32 -2.92 -11.03
CA PRO A 90 9.19 -3.78 -10.76
C PRO A 90 9.63 -4.97 -9.89
N HIS A 91 8.68 -5.78 -9.45
CA HIS A 91 9.01 -6.98 -8.70
C HIS A 91 9.60 -8.05 -9.62
N THR A 92 10.90 -8.25 -9.56
CA THR A 92 11.65 -9.30 -10.25
C THR A 92 12.58 -10.01 -9.28
N LEU A 93 13.28 -11.04 -9.74
CA LEU A 93 14.33 -11.69 -8.95
C LEU A 93 15.44 -10.70 -8.58
N ASN A 94 15.92 -9.91 -9.54
CA ASN A 94 16.98 -8.95 -9.31
C ASN A 94 16.57 -7.81 -8.37
N THR A 95 15.28 -7.47 -8.30
CA THR A 95 14.77 -6.49 -7.33
C THR A 95 14.91 -7.01 -5.91
N GLN A 96 14.64 -8.31 -5.66
CA GLN A 96 14.86 -8.91 -4.34
C GLN A 96 16.35 -8.99 -3.98
N VAL A 97 17.19 -9.38 -4.93
CA VAL A 97 18.65 -9.37 -4.73
C VAL A 97 19.17 -7.98 -4.41
N ALA A 98 18.69 -6.95 -5.12
CA ALA A 98 19.05 -5.56 -4.86
C ALA A 98 18.59 -5.08 -3.48
N LEU A 99 17.33 -5.40 -3.10
CA LEU A 99 16.75 -5.01 -1.82
C LEU A 99 17.55 -5.57 -0.64
N TRP A 100 17.66 -6.90 -0.56
CA TRP A 100 18.36 -7.56 0.56
C TRP A 100 19.87 -7.34 0.54
N GLY A 101 20.46 -7.18 -0.65
CA GLY A 101 21.88 -6.82 -0.80
C GLY A 101 22.16 -5.41 -0.30
N ALA A 102 21.26 -4.46 -0.56
CA ALA A 102 21.36 -3.09 -0.09
C ALA A 102 21.25 -2.99 1.43
N GLU A 103 20.30 -3.71 2.04
CA GLU A 103 20.15 -3.76 3.51
C GLU A 103 21.39 -4.35 4.21
N ARG A 104 22.02 -5.34 3.60
CA ARG A 104 23.25 -5.90 4.13
C ARG A 104 24.45 -4.95 3.97
N ALA A 105 24.50 -4.17 2.91
CA ALA A 105 25.59 -3.23 2.65
C ALA A 105 25.42 -1.87 3.33
N GLY A 106 24.17 -1.44 3.55
CA GLY A 106 23.83 -0.12 4.05
C GLY A 106 22.35 -0.03 4.26
N ARG A 107 21.63 0.76 3.44
CA ARG A 107 20.18 0.92 3.50
C ARG A 107 19.56 0.68 2.13
N ALA A 108 18.44 0.00 2.07
CA ALA A 108 17.64 -0.07 0.86
C ALA A 108 16.69 1.14 0.76
N GLY A 109 16.55 1.70 -0.45
CA GLY A 109 15.62 2.78 -0.77
C GLY A 109 14.72 2.40 -1.95
N PRO A 110 13.74 1.50 -1.80
CA PRO A 110 12.85 1.14 -2.89
C PRO A 110 11.87 2.28 -3.15
N ILE A 111 11.90 2.84 -4.36
CA ILE A 111 11.13 4.02 -4.75
C ILE A 111 10.19 3.66 -5.89
N ASN A 112 8.93 4.08 -5.78
CA ASN A 112 7.96 3.94 -6.85
C ASN A 112 8.41 4.75 -8.08
N PRO A 113 8.70 4.10 -9.24
CA PRO A 113 9.18 4.80 -10.43
C PRO A 113 8.10 5.66 -11.12
N MET A 114 6.83 5.53 -10.71
CA MET A 114 5.71 6.30 -11.28
C MET A 114 5.52 7.67 -10.61
N LEU A 115 6.32 8.03 -9.62
CA LEU A 115 6.30 9.34 -8.99
C LEU A 115 6.75 10.44 -9.96
N GLN A 116 6.34 11.68 -9.69
CA GLN A 116 6.80 12.85 -10.43
C GLN A 116 8.31 13.06 -10.24
N ALA A 117 8.99 13.58 -11.26
CA ALA A 117 10.43 13.76 -11.26
C ALA A 117 10.95 14.55 -10.05
N ASP A 118 10.27 15.64 -9.68
CA ASP A 118 10.65 16.47 -8.52
C ASP A 118 10.56 15.70 -7.19
N HIS A 119 9.55 14.82 -7.04
CA HIS A 119 9.43 13.94 -5.87
C HIS A 119 10.57 12.92 -5.83
N ILE A 120 10.94 12.33 -6.99
CA ILE A 120 12.07 11.40 -7.08
C ILE A 120 13.36 12.11 -6.67
N VAL A 121 13.61 13.31 -7.19
CA VAL A 121 14.79 14.13 -6.82
C VAL A 121 14.84 14.37 -5.32
N ALA A 122 13.70 14.78 -4.72
CA ALA A 122 13.61 15.04 -3.29
C ALA A 122 13.89 13.77 -2.45
N LEU A 123 13.34 12.62 -2.84
CA LEU A 123 13.57 11.33 -2.16
C LEU A 123 15.03 10.88 -2.25
N LEU A 124 15.66 10.99 -3.43
CA LEU A 124 17.07 10.64 -3.62
C LEU A 124 18.01 11.46 -2.74
N ARG A 125 17.76 12.77 -2.66
CA ARG A 125 18.53 13.67 -1.79
C ARG A 125 18.29 13.37 -0.32
N ALA A 126 17.02 13.23 0.08
CA ALA A 126 16.65 12.95 1.47
C ALA A 126 17.22 11.61 1.96
N SER A 127 17.17 10.56 1.14
CA SER A 127 17.69 9.23 1.47
C SER A 127 19.21 9.11 1.36
N ARG A 128 19.92 10.16 0.91
CA ARG A 128 21.38 10.12 0.60
C ARG A 128 21.71 8.97 -0.36
N ALA A 129 20.86 8.79 -1.38
CA ALA A 129 21.07 7.72 -2.36
C ALA A 129 22.38 7.94 -3.12
N ARG A 130 23.26 6.93 -3.05
CA ARG A 130 24.58 6.93 -3.68
C ARG A 130 24.62 6.06 -4.94
N ILE A 131 23.84 4.99 -4.94
CA ILE A 131 23.72 4.02 -6.03
C ILE A 131 22.24 3.94 -6.41
N ALA A 132 21.95 3.80 -7.69
CA ALA A 132 20.62 3.52 -8.18
C ALA A 132 20.59 2.24 -9.01
N ILE A 133 19.63 1.36 -8.74
CA ILE A 133 19.31 0.20 -9.57
C ILE A 133 17.99 0.50 -10.28
N VAL A 134 17.98 0.47 -11.59
CA VAL A 134 16.85 0.88 -12.41
C VAL A 134 16.49 -0.23 -13.39
N LEU A 135 15.19 -0.46 -13.62
CA LEU A 135 14.78 -1.30 -14.75
C LEU A 135 15.37 -0.73 -16.01
N GLY A 136 16.14 -1.51 -16.74
CA GLY A 136 16.74 -1.10 -18.00
C GLY A 136 15.69 -0.81 -19.08
N THR A 137 16.13 -0.28 -20.20
CA THR A 137 15.27 0.00 -21.37
C THR A 137 14.43 -1.23 -21.68
N ASN A 138 13.11 -1.08 -21.65
CA ASN A 138 12.15 -2.17 -21.69
C ASN A 138 10.90 -1.76 -22.46
N ARG A 139 10.32 -2.69 -23.24
CA ARG A 139 9.14 -2.44 -24.08
C ARG A 139 7.83 -2.39 -23.30
N GLU A 140 7.79 -3.03 -22.10
CA GLU A 140 6.57 -3.14 -21.28
C GLU A 140 6.42 -1.96 -20.32
N LEU A 141 7.54 -1.45 -19.77
CA LEU A 141 7.56 -0.41 -18.75
C LEU A 141 8.64 0.63 -19.06
N ASP A 142 8.22 1.86 -19.31
CA ASP A 142 9.09 3.02 -19.56
C ASP A 142 9.65 3.60 -18.25
N ILE A 143 10.39 2.76 -17.48
CA ILE A 143 10.95 3.22 -16.19
C ILE A 143 12.27 3.95 -16.41
N TRP A 144 13.17 3.43 -17.27
CA TRP A 144 14.48 4.03 -17.48
C TRP A 144 14.38 5.50 -17.88
N ASP A 145 13.65 5.78 -18.97
CA ASP A 145 13.54 7.14 -19.52
C ASP A 145 12.82 8.09 -18.54
N ARG A 146 11.87 7.56 -17.78
CA ARG A 146 11.12 8.32 -16.76
C ARG A 146 12.00 8.78 -15.61
N VAL A 147 12.88 7.91 -15.06
CA VAL A 147 13.61 8.21 -13.83
C VAL A 147 15.04 8.69 -14.03
N HIS A 148 15.68 8.36 -15.16
CA HIS A 148 17.10 8.65 -15.39
C HIS A 148 17.40 10.16 -15.31
N GLY A 149 16.54 11.01 -15.88
CA GLY A 149 16.67 12.47 -15.78
C GLY A 149 16.60 12.98 -14.34
N ALA A 150 15.66 12.45 -13.55
CA ALA A 150 15.52 12.80 -12.14
C ALA A 150 16.71 12.33 -11.29
N ILE A 151 17.27 11.15 -11.58
CA ILE A 151 18.48 10.64 -10.91
C ILE A 151 19.66 11.59 -11.17
N ARG A 152 19.86 12.03 -12.41
CA ARG A 152 20.90 13.01 -12.76
C ARG A 152 20.68 14.36 -12.08
N ALA A 153 19.44 14.84 -12.03
CA ALA A 153 19.08 16.12 -11.39
C ALA A 153 19.24 16.08 -9.86
N ALA A 154 19.16 14.92 -9.23
CA ALA A 154 19.38 14.77 -7.80
C ALA A 154 20.82 15.10 -7.40
N GLY A 155 21.82 14.73 -8.22
CA GLY A 155 23.23 15.00 -8.01
C GLY A 155 23.88 14.22 -6.86
N SER A 156 23.13 13.38 -6.13
CA SER A 156 23.63 12.55 -5.03
C SER A 156 24.07 11.15 -5.47
N VAL A 157 23.51 10.65 -6.58
CA VAL A 157 23.77 9.31 -7.09
C VAL A 157 25.04 9.32 -7.95
N SER A 158 26.04 8.54 -7.55
CA SER A 158 27.33 8.42 -8.24
C SER A 158 27.38 7.27 -9.25
N THR A 159 26.52 6.26 -9.07
CA THR A 159 26.50 5.05 -9.92
C THR A 159 25.05 4.66 -10.23
N VAL A 160 24.77 4.44 -11.50
CA VAL A 160 23.44 4.00 -11.99
C VAL A 160 23.61 2.69 -12.74
N LEU A 161 23.05 1.61 -12.21
CA LEU A 161 23.09 0.29 -12.84
C LEU A 161 21.71 -0.06 -13.41
N ASP A 162 21.70 -0.61 -14.63
CA ASP A 162 20.49 -1.19 -15.19
C ASP A 162 20.32 -2.66 -14.79
N ALA A 163 19.06 -3.12 -14.77
CA ALA A 163 18.73 -4.53 -14.56
C ALA A 163 17.48 -4.90 -15.36
N ASP A 164 17.36 -6.15 -15.78
CA ASP A 164 16.17 -6.74 -16.40
C ASP A 164 15.63 -5.96 -17.64
N GLY A 165 16.48 -5.19 -18.33
CA GLY A 165 16.14 -4.51 -19.57
C GLY A 165 16.28 -5.43 -20.79
N ASP A 166 15.57 -5.07 -21.90
CA ASP A 166 15.65 -5.79 -23.17
C ASP A 166 16.95 -5.49 -23.94
N ALA A 167 17.64 -4.39 -23.58
CA ALA A 167 18.90 -3.93 -24.17
C ALA A 167 19.68 -3.09 -23.14
N PRO A 168 21.01 -2.87 -23.38
CA PRO A 168 21.80 -1.96 -22.56
C PRO A 168 21.19 -0.55 -22.56
N SER A 169 21.07 0.04 -21.36
CA SER A 169 20.42 1.34 -21.19
C SER A 169 21.40 2.50 -21.40
N PRO A 170 21.05 3.54 -22.19
CA PRO A 170 21.93 4.68 -22.40
C PRO A 170 22.28 5.40 -21.11
N GLY A 171 23.59 5.55 -20.82
CA GLY A 171 24.08 6.22 -19.61
C GLY A 171 24.07 5.38 -18.35
N SER A 172 23.84 4.06 -18.46
CA SER A 172 24.09 3.10 -17.38
C SER A 172 25.59 2.91 -17.19
N ASP A 173 26.02 2.75 -15.92
CA ASP A 173 27.40 2.43 -15.54
C ASP A 173 27.67 0.91 -15.60
N GLY A 174 26.66 0.09 -15.90
CA GLY A 174 26.76 -1.36 -16.06
C GLY A 174 25.49 -2.11 -15.73
N ASN A 175 25.44 -3.39 -16.13
CA ASN A 175 24.31 -4.26 -15.83
C ASN A 175 24.45 -4.91 -14.45
N PHE A 176 23.47 -4.68 -13.58
CA PHE A 176 23.47 -5.14 -12.19
C PHE A 176 23.63 -6.66 -12.06
N ALA A 177 22.84 -7.44 -12.82
CA ALA A 177 22.88 -8.90 -12.73
C ALA A 177 24.24 -9.46 -13.16
N ALA A 178 24.83 -8.92 -14.23
CA ALA A 178 26.16 -9.33 -14.71
C ALA A 178 27.26 -8.97 -13.70
N LEU A 179 27.18 -7.78 -13.09
CA LEU A 179 28.12 -7.36 -12.06
C LEU A 179 28.01 -8.22 -10.80
N VAL A 180 26.79 -8.52 -10.34
CA VAL A 180 26.56 -9.42 -9.20
C VAL A 180 27.13 -10.81 -9.48
N ALA A 181 26.88 -11.37 -10.66
CA ALA A 181 27.39 -12.70 -11.01
C ALA A 181 28.93 -12.79 -11.00
N ALA A 182 29.60 -11.69 -11.35
CA ALA A 182 31.08 -11.62 -11.38
C ALA A 182 31.70 -11.17 -10.03
N GLU A 183 30.89 -10.64 -9.10
CA GLU A 183 31.39 -10.05 -7.86
C GLU A 183 31.86 -11.12 -6.86
N PRO A 184 33.09 -11.05 -6.31
CA PRO A 184 33.50 -11.93 -5.22
C PRO A 184 32.78 -11.56 -3.91
N ILE A 185 32.42 -12.58 -3.14
CA ILE A 185 31.85 -12.37 -1.81
C ILE A 185 32.98 -11.94 -0.85
N VAL A 186 32.78 -10.76 -0.24
CA VAL A 186 33.69 -10.28 0.82
C VAL A 186 32.99 -10.36 2.18
N PRO A 187 33.71 -10.58 3.28
CA PRO A 187 33.14 -10.55 4.61
C PRO A 187 32.55 -9.18 4.93
N ILE A 188 31.28 -9.16 5.29
CA ILE A 188 30.58 -7.98 5.81
C ILE A 188 30.04 -8.37 7.18
N VAL A 189 30.21 -7.50 8.18
CA VAL A 189 29.68 -7.70 9.53
C VAL A 189 28.16 -7.80 9.46
N ASP A 190 27.58 -8.74 10.19
CA ASP A 190 26.14 -8.89 10.24
C ASP A 190 25.49 -7.63 10.84
N PRO A 191 24.36 -7.17 10.29
CA PRO A 191 23.75 -5.92 10.75
C PRO A 191 23.21 -6.07 12.17
N ASP A 192 23.32 -5.00 12.95
CA ASP A 192 22.62 -4.87 14.22
C ASP A 192 21.10 -4.87 13.95
N PRO A 193 20.31 -5.72 14.62
CA PRO A 193 18.86 -5.76 14.44
C PRO A 193 18.16 -4.40 14.61
N ASP A 194 18.68 -3.51 15.43
CA ASP A 194 18.09 -2.20 15.69
C ASP A 194 18.62 -1.09 14.77
N SER A 195 19.63 -1.38 13.92
CA SER A 195 20.06 -0.44 12.87
C SER A 195 19.04 -0.33 11.74
N ILE A 196 19.04 0.82 11.04
CA ILE A 196 18.12 1.06 9.93
C ILE A 196 18.51 0.25 8.70
N ALA A 197 17.61 -0.62 8.26
CA ALA A 197 17.75 -1.47 7.08
C ALA A 197 17.25 -0.78 5.81
N SER A 198 16.13 -0.06 5.90
CA SER A 198 15.49 0.52 4.72
C SER A 198 14.78 1.84 4.98
N LEU A 199 14.55 2.58 3.89
CA LEU A 199 13.83 3.84 3.84
C LEU A 199 12.70 3.73 2.81
N PHE A 200 11.47 3.53 3.28
CA PHE A 200 10.30 3.41 2.41
C PHE A 200 9.55 4.73 2.30
N PRO A 201 9.32 5.24 1.07
CA PRO A 201 8.49 6.42 0.89
C PRO A 201 7.05 6.14 1.32
N THR A 202 6.44 7.08 2.07
CA THR A 202 5.01 7.05 2.34
C THR A 202 4.28 8.10 1.53
N GLY A 203 3.06 7.76 1.09
CA GLY A 203 2.20 8.67 0.35
C GLY A 203 1.65 9.78 1.24
N GLY A 204 2.36 10.90 1.32
CA GLY A 204 1.79 12.16 1.77
C GLY A 204 1.45 12.98 0.53
N THR A 205 0.17 13.17 0.25
CA THR A 205 -0.32 13.81 -0.97
C THR A 205 -0.17 15.33 -1.01
N THR A 206 0.37 15.97 0.04
CA THR A 206 0.34 17.44 0.18
C THR A 206 1.61 18.06 0.76
N ALA A 207 2.64 17.29 1.09
CA ALA A 207 3.89 17.78 1.70
C ALA A 207 5.11 17.10 1.08
N ALA A 208 6.31 17.55 1.44
CA ALA A 208 7.54 16.87 1.07
C ALA A 208 7.46 15.37 1.36
N PRO A 209 7.97 14.50 0.46
CA PRO A 209 7.87 13.06 0.61
C PRO A 209 8.52 12.61 1.92
N LYS A 210 7.82 11.77 2.68
CA LYS A 210 8.31 11.20 3.93
C LYS A 210 8.96 9.86 3.66
N LEU A 211 10.08 9.61 4.33
CA LEU A 211 10.78 8.33 4.30
C LEU A 211 10.61 7.65 5.67
N THR A 212 9.83 6.60 5.72
CA THR A 212 9.69 5.77 6.91
C THR A 212 10.95 4.92 7.07
N GLN A 213 11.56 4.98 8.24
CA GLN A 213 12.70 4.13 8.59
C GLN A 213 12.20 2.76 9.06
N HIS A 214 12.81 1.69 8.56
CA HIS A 214 12.61 0.37 9.14
C HIS A 214 13.96 -0.14 9.66
N SER A 215 13.98 -0.66 10.88
CA SER A 215 15.11 -1.41 11.38
C SER A 215 15.06 -2.85 10.85
N HIS A 216 16.19 -3.53 10.84
CA HIS A 216 16.25 -4.95 10.50
C HIS A 216 15.30 -5.78 11.36
N ARG A 217 15.16 -5.43 12.65
CA ARG A 217 14.19 -6.06 13.58
C ARG A 217 12.75 -5.85 13.15
N ASN A 218 12.37 -4.63 12.72
CA ASN A 218 11.00 -4.35 12.29
C ASN A 218 10.58 -5.29 11.15
N GLU A 219 11.44 -5.43 10.14
CA GLU A 219 11.20 -6.23 8.94
C GLU A 219 11.15 -7.73 9.25
N ALA A 220 12.14 -8.21 10.00
CA ALA A 220 12.20 -9.62 10.43
C ALA A 220 11.03 -10.00 11.33
N PHE A 221 10.60 -9.09 12.20
CA PHE A 221 9.45 -9.33 13.07
C PHE A 221 8.16 -9.47 12.27
N VAL A 222 7.88 -8.54 11.33
CA VAL A 222 6.69 -8.64 10.48
C VAL A 222 6.69 -9.89 9.63
N ALA A 223 7.84 -10.25 9.05
CA ALA A 223 7.96 -11.47 8.27
C ALA A 223 7.67 -12.73 9.11
N THR A 224 8.19 -12.78 10.34
CA THR A 224 7.92 -13.87 11.28
C THR A 224 6.44 -13.89 11.69
N ALA A 225 5.88 -12.74 12.05
CA ALA A 225 4.48 -12.62 12.44
C ALA A 225 3.53 -13.03 11.30
N ALA A 226 3.77 -12.56 10.07
CA ALA A 226 2.99 -12.94 8.90
C ALA A 226 3.04 -14.45 8.64
N ALA A 227 4.24 -15.05 8.65
CA ALA A 227 4.39 -16.49 8.47
C ALA A 227 3.62 -17.30 9.54
N ARG A 228 3.60 -16.83 10.78
CA ARG A 228 2.89 -17.47 11.89
C ARG A 228 1.38 -17.27 11.83
N MET A 229 0.91 -16.05 11.56
CA MET A 229 -0.51 -15.72 11.49
C MET A 229 -1.20 -16.40 10.29
N TYR A 230 -0.48 -16.56 9.17
CA TYR A 230 -0.97 -17.23 7.96
C TYR A 230 -0.65 -18.74 7.93
N ASP A 231 0.05 -19.26 8.93
CA ASP A 231 0.49 -20.66 8.99
C ASP A 231 1.20 -21.11 7.72
N LEU A 232 2.14 -20.28 7.21
CA LEU A 232 2.94 -20.59 6.03
C LEU A 232 3.93 -21.71 6.35
N LYS A 233 4.10 -22.64 5.40
CA LYS A 233 4.95 -23.83 5.56
C LYS A 233 5.96 -23.98 4.42
N ALA A 234 7.03 -24.69 4.72
CA ALA A 234 8.03 -25.04 3.72
C ALA A 234 7.39 -25.85 2.58
N GLY A 235 7.76 -25.53 1.34
CA GLY A 235 7.24 -26.16 0.13
C GLY A 235 5.91 -25.60 -0.37
N GLU A 236 5.27 -24.67 0.36
CA GLU A 236 4.10 -23.94 -0.12
C GLU A 236 4.47 -22.90 -1.18
N VAL A 237 3.48 -22.40 -1.90
CA VAL A 237 3.64 -21.39 -2.96
C VAL A 237 2.78 -20.18 -2.64
N MET A 238 3.43 -19.05 -2.35
CA MET A 238 2.82 -17.73 -2.14
C MET A 238 2.85 -16.95 -3.44
N LEU A 239 1.70 -16.61 -3.99
CA LEU A 239 1.61 -15.65 -5.09
C LEU A 239 1.81 -14.23 -4.55
N ASN A 240 2.96 -13.64 -4.86
CA ASN A 240 3.32 -12.27 -4.47
C ASN A 240 3.40 -11.36 -5.70
N GLY A 241 2.28 -10.77 -6.07
CA GLY A 241 2.19 -9.81 -7.18
C GLY A 241 2.30 -8.34 -6.76
N PHE A 242 2.68 -8.06 -5.51
CA PHE A 242 2.90 -6.69 -5.03
C PHE A 242 4.29 -6.17 -5.40
N PRO A 243 4.42 -4.87 -5.69
CA PRO A 243 5.74 -4.26 -5.90
C PRO A 243 6.54 -4.21 -4.59
N LEU A 244 7.87 -4.32 -4.70
CA LEU A 244 8.75 -4.30 -3.52
C LEU A 244 9.02 -2.91 -2.96
N PHE A 245 8.61 -1.84 -3.64
CA PHE A 245 8.56 -0.49 -3.04
C PHE A 245 7.37 -0.31 -2.09
N HIS A 246 6.61 -1.38 -1.85
CA HIS A 246 5.55 -1.44 -0.86
C HIS A 246 5.85 -2.54 0.16
N VAL A 247 5.74 -2.19 1.44
CA VAL A 247 6.07 -3.08 2.58
C VAL A 247 5.32 -4.42 2.57
N ALA A 248 4.10 -4.47 2.01
CA ALA A 248 3.37 -5.73 1.86
C ALA A 248 4.11 -6.70 0.92
N GLY A 249 4.56 -6.22 -0.25
CA GLY A 249 5.33 -7.03 -1.19
C GLY A 249 6.69 -7.47 -0.64
N ALA A 250 7.39 -6.55 0.03
CA ALA A 250 8.71 -6.81 0.58
C ALA A 250 8.68 -7.75 1.79
N PHE A 251 7.89 -7.41 2.82
CA PHE A 251 7.97 -8.08 4.11
C PHE A 251 6.84 -9.08 4.36
N VAL A 252 5.56 -8.64 4.15
CA VAL A 252 4.38 -9.43 4.53
C VAL A 252 4.22 -10.68 3.68
N TYR A 253 4.44 -10.58 2.37
CA TYR A 253 4.35 -11.71 1.44
C TYR A 253 5.73 -12.21 0.99
N GLY A 254 6.71 -11.30 0.85
CA GLY A 254 8.06 -11.61 0.39
C GLY A 254 8.90 -12.31 1.45
N LEU A 255 9.40 -11.56 2.42
CA LEU A 255 10.31 -12.06 3.43
C LEU A 255 9.68 -13.16 4.31
N SER A 256 8.35 -13.09 4.56
CA SER A 256 7.62 -14.14 5.28
C SER A 256 7.65 -15.49 4.59
N SER A 257 7.58 -15.50 3.25
CA SER A 257 7.72 -16.73 2.46
C SER A 257 9.13 -17.32 2.62
N VAL A 258 10.16 -16.49 2.58
CA VAL A 258 11.54 -16.93 2.82
C VAL A 258 11.70 -17.48 4.24
N PHE A 259 11.14 -16.80 5.25
CA PHE A 259 11.17 -17.27 6.64
C PHE A 259 10.53 -18.66 6.80
N ALA A 260 9.42 -18.90 6.11
CA ALA A 260 8.66 -20.15 6.16
C ALA A 260 9.26 -21.28 5.29
N GLY A 261 10.16 -20.99 4.35
CA GLY A 261 10.65 -21.95 3.33
C GLY A 261 9.63 -22.16 2.21
N ALA A 262 8.74 -21.20 1.98
CA ALA A 262 7.77 -21.19 0.90
C ALA A 262 8.34 -20.51 -0.35
N THR A 263 7.91 -20.97 -1.53
CA THR A 263 8.29 -20.35 -2.81
C THR A 263 7.46 -19.10 -3.05
N GLN A 264 8.09 -17.97 -3.36
CA GLN A 264 7.41 -16.81 -3.92
C GLN A 264 7.18 -17.02 -5.41
N LEU A 265 5.93 -16.99 -5.86
CA LEU A 265 5.57 -16.91 -7.27
C LEU A 265 5.35 -15.44 -7.63
N VAL A 266 6.14 -14.92 -8.56
CA VAL A 266 6.10 -13.52 -9.01
C VAL A 266 5.52 -13.47 -10.43
N PRO A 267 4.33 -12.84 -10.64
CA PRO A 267 3.60 -12.90 -11.91
C PRO A 267 4.04 -11.79 -12.88
N GLY A 268 5.31 -11.77 -13.25
CA GLY A 268 5.89 -10.80 -14.19
C GLY A 268 6.07 -9.39 -13.64
N ARG A 269 6.58 -8.48 -14.50
CA ARG A 269 6.88 -7.08 -14.13
C ARG A 269 5.64 -6.28 -13.72
N LEU A 270 4.47 -6.60 -14.29
CA LEU A 270 3.21 -5.92 -13.98
C LEU A 270 2.55 -6.42 -12.68
N GLY A 271 3.00 -7.57 -12.14
CA GLY A 271 2.38 -8.17 -10.95
C GLY A 271 0.89 -8.46 -11.18
N MET A 272 0.04 -8.15 -10.21
CA MET A 272 -1.42 -8.34 -10.32
C MET A 272 -2.12 -7.36 -11.27
N ARG A 273 -1.40 -6.43 -11.90
CA ARG A 273 -1.92 -5.59 -13.00
C ARG A 273 -1.83 -6.30 -14.36
N ASN A 274 -1.16 -7.43 -14.44
CA ASN A 274 -1.09 -8.25 -15.65
C ASN A 274 -2.45 -8.92 -15.92
N ARG A 275 -3.25 -8.31 -16.81
CA ARG A 275 -4.59 -8.78 -17.15
C ARG A 275 -4.60 -10.21 -17.71
N ALA A 276 -3.58 -10.60 -18.47
CA ALA A 276 -3.48 -11.95 -19.04
C ALA A 276 -3.23 -12.98 -17.93
N PHE A 277 -2.34 -12.68 -16.98
CA PHE A 277 -2.09 -13.56 -15.83
C PHE A 277 -3.34 -13.65 -14.94
N VAL A 278 -3.94 -12.52 -14.56
CA VAL A 278 -5.13 -12.48 -13.71
C VAL A 278 -6.32 -13.14 -14.38
N GLY A 279 -6.53 -12.93 -15.69
CA GLY A 279 -7.62 -13.56 -16.45
C GLY A 279 -7.51 -15.10 -16.56
N THR A 280 -6.32 -15.65 -16.28
CA THR A 280 -6.09 -17.10 -16.25
C THR A 280 -5.76 -17.62 -14.85
N MET A 281 -6.11 -16.88 -13.80
CA MET A 281 -5.68 -17.13 -12.43
C MET A 281 -5.92 -18.58 -11.97
N TRP A 282 -7.08 -19.14 -12.24
CA TRP A 282 -7.39 -20.48 -11.75
C TRP A 282 -6.52 -21.56 -12.41
N ARG A 283 -6.15 -21.38 -13.68
CA ARG A 283 -5.15 -22.22 -14.34
C ARG A 283 -3.74 -22.01 -13.79
N GLN A 284 -3.40 -20.78 -13.35
CA GLN A 284 -2.13 -20.54 -12.67
C GLN A 284 -2.10 -21.21 -11.28
N VAL A 285 -3.21 -21.18 -10.54
CA VAL A 285 -3.35 -21.91 -9.27
C VAL A 285 -3.09 -23.41 -9.48
N GLU A 286 -3.72 -24.01 -10.46
CA GLU A 286 -3.54 -25.42 -10.83
C GLU A 286 -2.08 -25.71 -11.23
N ARG A 287 -1.53 -24.93 -12.18
CA ARG A 287 -0.20 -25.15 -12.75
C ARG A 287 0.91 -25.04 -11.72
N TYR A 288 0.86 -24.03 -10.88
CA TYR A 288 1.92 -23.74 -9.91
C TYR A 288 1.62 -24.24 -8.51
N ARG A 289 0.46 -24.88 -8.30
CA ARG A 289 -0.01 -25.34 -6.99
C ARG A 289 0.03 -24.24 -5.96
N ILE A 290 -0.47 -23.04 -6.33
CA ILE A 290 -0.51 -21.88 -5.45
C ILE A 290 -1.31 -22.21 -4.19
N THR A 291 -0.73 -21.97 -3.01
CA THR A 291 -1.34 -22.29 -1.71
C THR A 291 -1.90 -21.05 -0.99
N ALA A 292 -1.30 -19.89 -1.24
CA ALA A 292 -1.76 -18.62 -0.71
C ALA A 292 -1.54 -17.50 -1.75
N MET A 293 -2.42 -16.52 -1.78
CA MET A 293 -2.26 -15.36 -2.66
C MET A 293 -2.61 -14.07 -1.94
N GLY A 294 -1.83 -13.01 -2.22
CA GLY A 294 -2.13 -11.65 -1.80
C GLY A 294 -2.87 -10.89 -2.89
N ALA A 295 -3.98 -10.24 -2.54
CA ALA A 295 -4.75 -9.39 -3.46
C ALA A 295 -5.32 -8.16 -2.73
N VAL A 296 -5.42 -7.02 -3.41
CA VAL A 296 -6.22 -5.89 -2.91
C VAL A 296 -7.71 -6.12 -3.26
N PRO A 297 -8.67 -5.47 -2.57
CA PRO A 297 -10.09 -5.68 -2.84
C PRO A 297 -10.51 -5.49 -4.29
N THR A 298 -9.89 -4.58 -5.04
CA THR A 298 -10.15 -4.42 -6.49
C THR A 298 -9.73 -5.63 -7.31
N THR A 299 -8.59 -6.24 -7.00
CA THR A 299 -8.16 -7.49 -7.62
C THR A 299 -9.07 -8.66 -7.19
N LEU A 300 -9.46 -8.71 -5.91
CA LEU A 300 -10.39 -9.71 -5.40
C LEU A 300 -11.73 -9.64 -6.14
N SER A 301 -12.24 -8.43 -6.43
CA SER A 301 -13.45 -8.24 -7.26
C SER A 301 -13.29 -8.86 -8.64
N THR A 302 -12.17 -8.60 -9.31
CA THR A 302 -11.86 -9.22 -10.61
C THR A 302 -11.82 -10.74 -10.53
N LEU A 303 -11.16 -11.31 -9.52
CA LEU A 303 -11.06 -12.74 -9.31
C LEU A 303 -12.43 -13.39 -9.02
N ASN A 304 -13.27 -12.71 -8.25
CA ASN A 304 -14.63 -13.17 -7.94
C ASN A 304 -15.54 -13.26 -9.17
N ALA A 305 -15.28 -12.42 -10.19
CA ALA A 305 -16.01 -12.45 -11.45
C ALA A 305 -15.52 -13.54 -12.41
N LEU A 306 -14.35 -14.16 -12.16
CA LEU A 306 -13.79 -15.19 -13.01
C LEU A 306 -14.37 -16.58 -12.65
N PRO A 307 -14.99 -17.30 -13.59
CA PRO A 307 -15.45 -18.66 -13.33
C PRO A 307 -14.25 -19.58 -13.06
N VAL A 308 -14.33 -20.38 -12.00
CA VAL A 308 -13.30 -21.39 -11.70
C VAL A 308 -13.22 -22.45 -12.80
N GLY A 309 -14.37 -22.82 -13.39
CA GLY A 309 -14.45 -23.81 -14.45
C GLY A 309 -14.03 -25.19 -13.94
N ASP A 310 -13.20 -25.87 -14.74
CA ASP A 310 -12.63 -27.18 -14.46
C ASP A 310 -11.20 -27.15 -13.88
N ALA A 311 -10.71 -25.96 -13.46
CA ALA A 311 -9.39 -25.82 -12.88
C ALA A 311 -9.32 -26.43 -11.47
N ASP A 312 -8.27 -27.22 -11.19
CA ASP A 312 -7.99 -27.73 -9.84
C ASP A 312 -7.39 -26.65 -8.95
N ILE A 313 -8.23 -26.04 -8.12
CA ILE A 313 -7.81 -25.03 -7.14
C ILE A 313 -7.65 -25.57 -5.72
N THR A 314 -7.66 -26.88 -5.51
CA THR A 314 -7.58 -27.52 -4.19
C THR A 314 -6.30 -27.22 -3.41
N SER A 315 -5.24 -26.78 -4.10
CA SER A 315 -4.02 -26.30 -3.45
C SER A 315 -4.19 -24.97 -2.74
N LEU A 316 -5.13 -24.12 -3.19
CA LEU A 316 -5.31 -22.77 -2.66
C LEU A 316 -6.03 -22.81 -1.30
N ARG A 317 -5.30 -22.49 -0.24
CA ARG A 317 -5.78 -22.54 1.14
C ARG A 317 -6.39 -21.23 1.62
N VAL A 318 -5.89 -20.09 1.10
CA VAL A 318 -6.28 -18.78 1.59
C VAL A 318 -6.02 -17.69 0.55
N LEU A 319 -6.92 -16.69 0.51
CA LEU A 319 -6.69 -15.39 -0.10
C LEU A 319 -6.52 -14.35 1.00
N LEU A 320 -5.41 -13.62 0.94
CA LEU A 320 -5.04 -12.57 1.87
C LEU A 320 -5.33 -11.20 1.23
N THR A 321 -6.11 -10.37 1.89
CA THR A 321 -6.51 -9.07 1.32
C THR A 321 -6.33 -7.94 2.31
N GLY A 322 -6.09 -6.75 1.82
CA GLY A 322 -5.93 -5.56 2.64
C GLY A 322 -5.55 -4.33 1.84
N GLY A 323 -5.21 -3.28 2.56
CA GLY A 323 -4.79 -2.02 1.96
C GLY A 323 -5.93 -1.04 1.67
N SER A 324 -7.16 -1.49 1.65
CA SER A 324 -8.40 -0.70 1.68
C SER A 324 -9.48 -1.49 2.40
N VAL A 325 -10.62 -0.87 2.64
CA VAL A 325 -11.78 -1.54 3.26
C VAL A 325 -12.17 -2.75 2.41
N LEU A 326 -12.41 -3.88 3.07
CA LEU A 326 -12.90 -5.11 2.46
C LEU A 326 -14.43 -5.16 2.57
N PRO A 327 -15.17 -5.01 1.47
CA PRO A 327 -16.62 -5.18 1.50
C PRO A 327 -17.01 -6.61 1.89
N THR A 328 -17.93 -6.74 2.82
CA THR A 328 -18.37 -8.06 3.32
C THR A 328 -18.90 -8.94 2.20
N GLU A 329 -19.78 -8.41 1.34
CA GLU A 329 -20.36 -9.15 0.22
C GLU A 329 -19.32 -9.64 -0.79
N LEU A 330 -18.25 -8.89 -1.00
CA LEU A 330 -17.16 -9.30 -1.87
C LEU A 330 -16.41 -10.51 -1.31
N ALA A 331 -16.09 -10.48 -0.02
CA ALA A 331 -15.44 -11.60 0.65
C ALA A 331 -16.34 -12.84 0.68
N ASP A 332 -17.61 -12.68 1.07
CA ASP A 332 -18.60 -13.76 1.12
C ASP A 332 -18.85 -14.35 -0.27
N GLY A 333 -18.92 -13.52 -1.31
CA GLY A 333 -19.06 -13.94 -2.69
C GLY A 333 -17.89 -14.81 -3.14
N PHE A 334 -16.68 -14.36 -2.87
CA PHE A 334 -15.47 -15.12 -3.22
C PHE A 334 -15.40 -16.47 -2.49
N GLU A 335 -15.67 -16.49 -1.16
CA GLU A 335 -15.70 -17.73 -0.38
C GLU A 335 -16.78 -18.71 -0.88
N ARG A 336 -17.97 -18.21 -1.25
CA ARG A 336 -19.03 -19.05 -1.85
C ARG A 336 -18.63 -19.63 -3.20
N ASN A 337 -17.99 -18.84 -4.06
CA ASN A 337 -17.67 -19.22 -5.44
C ASN A 337 -16.47 -20.18 -5.51
N THR A 338 -15.51 -20.07 -4.59
CA THR A 338 -14.25 -20.81 -4.66
C THR A 338 -14.08 -21.84 -3.54
N GLY A 339 -14.81 -21.70 -2.43
CA GLY A 339 -14.56 -22.47 -1.20
C GLY A 339 -13.29 -22.04 -0.45
N VAL A 340 -12.58 -21.01 -0.93
CA VAL A 340 -11.31 -20.54 -0.35
C VAL A 340 -11.55 -19.42 0.64
N PRO A 341 -11.08 -19.54 1.89
CA PRO A 341 -11.26 -18.51 2.90
C PRO A 341 -10.50 -17.21 2.55
N VAL A 342 -11.14 -16.08 2.79
CA VAL A 342 -10.55 -14.74 2.71
C VAL A 342 -10.10 -14.32 4.10
N ARG A 343 -8.93 -13.71 4.21
CA ARG A 343 -8.41 -13.14 5.47
C ARG A 343 -7.99 -11.69 5.26
N ASN A 344 -8.54 -10.82 6.10
CA ASN A 344 -8.27 -9.39 6.05
C ASN A 344 -7.01 -9.03 6.83
N ILE A 345 -6.29 -8.01 6.35
CA ILE A 345 -5.11 -7.42 6.99
C ILE A 345 -5.23 -5.90 6.97
N LEU A 346 -5.03 -5.28 8.12
CA LEU A 346 -4.77 -3.86 8.23
C LEU A 346 -3.28 -3.63 8.39
N GLY A 347 -2.73 -2.71 7.63
CA GLY A 347 -1.34 -2.34 7.74
C GLY A 347 -1.03 -1.01 7.08
N MET A 348 0.10 -0.44 7.48
CA MET A 348 0.65 0.79 6.94
C MET A 348 2.17 0.71 6.92
N THR A 349 2.81 1.62 6.17
CA THR A 349 4.27 1.63 6.04
C THR A 349 4.94 1.82 7.39
N GLU A 350 4.39 2.67 8.24
CA GLU A 350 4.90 3.03 9.56
C GLU A 350 4.91 1.86 10.59
N CYS A 351 4.22 0.77 10.28
CA CYS A 351 4.27 -0.49 11.06
C CYS A 351 4.74 -1.68 10.20
N SER A 352 5.64 -1.41 9.24
CA SER A 352 6.27 -2.43 8.36
C SER A 352 5.26 -3.31 7.59
N GLY A 353 4.00 -2.86 7.47
CA GLY A 353 2.98 -3.52 6.65
C GLY A 353 1.90 -4.29 7.38
N MET A 354 2.02 -4.53 8.69
CA MET A 354 0.98 -5.22 9.47
C MET A 354 0.69 -4.51 10.80
N LEU A 355 -0.58 -4.23 11.05
CA LEU A 355 -1.07 -3.73 12.33
C LEU A 355 -1.98 -4.77 13.00
N THR A 356 -3.00 -5.22 12.27
CA THR A 356 -3.88 -6.33 12.67
C THR A 356 -4.09 -7.29 11.50
N VAL A 357 -4.49 -8.51 11.79
CA VAL A 357 -4.75 -9.54 10.77
C VAL A 357 -5.78 -10.56 11.27
N GLU A 358 -6.62 -11.03 10.38
CA GLU A 358 -7.44 -12.21 10.63
C GLU A 358 -6.55 -13.47 10.49
N PRO A 359 -6.32 -14.24 11.58
CA PRO A 359 -5.45 -15.40 11.54
C PRO A 359 -6.01 -16.47 10.58
N PHE A 360 -5.12 -17.23 9.94
CA PHE A 360 -5.54 -18.30 9.03
C PHE A 360 -6.51 -19.29 9.70
N HIS A 361 -6.19 -19.74 10.91
CA HIS A 361 -7.02 -20.66 11.69
C HIS A 361 -8.17 -20.00 12.46
N GLY A 362 -8.25 -18.67 12.43
CA GLY A 362 -9.33 -17.92 13.08
C GLY A 362 -10.61 -17.93 12.23
N VAL A 363 -11.69 -17.47 12.85
CA VAL A 363 -12.96 -17.26 12.17
C VAL A 363 -12.99 -15.83 11.63
N ARG A 364 -13.26 -15.69 10.32
CA ARG A 364 -13.47 -14.36 9.73
C ARG A 364 -14.69 -13.72 10.37
N THR A 365 -14.53 -12.47 10.76
CA THR A 365 -15.62 -11.66 11.32
C THR A 365 -15.90 -10.48 10.38
N PRO A 366 -17.08 -10.41 9.76
CA PRO A 366 -17.42 -9.33 8.84
C PRO A 366 -17.13 -7.94 9.43
N GLY A 367 -16.50 -7.07 8.64
CA GLY A 367 -16.11 -5.71 9.05
C GLY A 367 -14.88 -5.62 9.96
N SER A 368 -14.37 -6.74 10.48
CA SER A 368 -13.15 -6.75 11.29
C SER A 368 -11.89 -6.72 10.44
N THR A 369 -10.84 -6.09 10.96
CA THR A 369 -9.47 -6.21 10.44
C THR A 369 -8.64 -7.24 11.20
N GLY A 370 -9.26 -8.00 12.10
CA GLY A 370 -8.64 -9.09 12.83
C GLY A 370 -8.04 -8.69 14.17
N LEU A 371 -7.05 -9.46 14.60
CA LEU A 371 -6.39 -9.37 15.88
C LEU A 371 -5.03 -8.66 15.76
N ARG A 372 -4.52 -8.15 16.88
CA ARG A 372 -3.15 -7.66 16.98
C ARG A 372 -2.13 -8.77 16.67
N LEU A 373 -0.91 -8.40 16.34
CA LEU A 373 0.18 -9.36 16.24
C LEU A 373 0.66 -9.80 17.64
N PRO A 374 1.26 -10.99 17.80
CA PRO A 374 1.97 -11.34 19.02
C PRO A 374 3.03 -10.29 19.38
N PHE A 375 3.24 -10.04 20.67
CA PHE A 375 4.20 -9.04 21.21
C PHE A 375 3.91 -7.59 20.80
N THR A 376 2.67 -7.28 20.40
CA THR A 376 2.24 -5.92 20.07
C THR A 376 1.13 -5.47 21.01
N GLU A 377 1.03 -4.18 21.18
CA GLU A 377 -0.04 -3.56 21.96
C GLU A 377 -0.92 -2.74 21.02
N LEU A 378 -2.22 -2.89 21.18
CA LEU A 378 -3.24 -2.16 20.43
C LEU A 378 -4.14 -1.43 21.43
N ARG A 379 -4.25 -0.11 21.29
CA ARG A 379 -5.07 0.75 22.15
C ARG A 379 -6.02 1.57 21.29
N ILE A 380 -7.23 1.72 21.75
CA ILE A 380 -8.18 2.71 21.21
C ILE A 380 -8.17 3.87 22.21
N ALA A 381 -7.81 5.06 21.77
CA ALA A 381 -7.69 6.25 22.60
C ALA A 381 -8.76 7.29 22.24
N ALA A 382 -9.32 7.95 23.25
CA ALA A 382 -10.28 9.02 23.02
C ALA A 382 -9.61 10.18 22.25
N PRO A 383 -10.26 10.76 21.22
CA PRO A 383 -9.69 11.84 20.42
C PRO A 383 -9.20 13.01 21.28
N GLY A 384 -7.97 13.48 20.98
CA GLY A 384 -7.36 14.59 21.72
C GLY A 384 -6.80 14.25 23.09
N THR A 385 -6.88 12.98 23.53
CA THR A 385 -6.33 12.48 24.78
C THR A 385 -5.63 11.14 24.56
N ASP A 386 -4.88 10.64 25.56
CA ASP A 386 -4.33 9.28 25.54
C ASP A 386 -5.15 8.31 26.41
N ALA A 387 -6.32 8.75 26.88
CA ALA A 387 -7.21 7.94 27.71
C ALA A 387 -7.77 6.75 26.89
N PRO A 388 -7.67 5.52 27.40
CA PRO A 388 -8.20 4.37 26.68
C PRO A 388 -9.74 4.41 26.66
N CYS A 389 -10.32 4.11 25.49
CA CYS A 389 -11.75 3.89 25.32
C CYS A 389 -12.19 2.54 25.91
N ALA A 390 -13.44 2.43 26.32
CA ALA A 390 -14.06 1.16 26.68
C ALA A 390 -14.24 0.25 25.45
N ALA A 391 -14.48 -1.04 25.68
CA ALA A 391 -14.77 -1.97 24.59
C ALA A 391 -16.02 -1.53 23.83
N GLY A 392 -15.93 -1.45 22.49
CA GLY A 392 -16.99 -0.98 21.60
C GLY A 392 -17.03 0.54 21.40
N GLU A 393 -16.30 1.34 22.18
CA GLU A 393 -16.20 2.78 21.95
C GLU A 393 -15.20 3.09 20.83
N THR A 394 -15.57 4.02 19.95
CA THR A 394 -14.71 4.48 18.85
C THR A 394 -13.70 5.52 19.32
N GLY A 395 -12.46 5.35 18.92
CA GLY A 395 -11.37 6.29 19.16
C GLY A 395 -10.23 6.13 18.14
N ILE A 396 -9.13 6.82 18.39
CA ILE A 396 -7.92 6.72 17.57
C ILE A 396 -7.24 5.37 17.82
N VAL A 397 -6.86 4.70 16.75
CA VAL A 397 -6.13 3.42 16.83
C VAL A 397 -4.65 3.70 17.02
N LEU A 398 -4.14 3.34 18.20
CA LEU A 398 -2.72 3.43 18.55
C LEU A 398 -2.11 2.02 18.60
N VAL A 399 -0.88 1.89 18.09
CA VAL A 399 -0.15 0.62 18.11
C VAL A 399 1.28 0.80 18.60
N ARG A 400 1.78 -0.18 19.35
CA ARG A 400 3.16 -0.26 19.82
C ARG A 400 3.67 -1.69 19.69
N GLY A 401 4.92 -1.86 19.27
CA GLY A 401 5.53 -3.19 19.17
C GLY A 401 6.78 -3.21 18.31
N PRO A 402 7.43 -4.38 18.20
CA PRO A 402 8.69 -4.53 17.45
C PRO A 402 8.61 -4.25 15.96
N HIS A 403 7.42 -4.13 15.39
CA HIS A 403 7.16 -3.82 13.98
C HIS A 403 6.98 -2.32 13.71
N VAL A 404 6.83 -1.50 14.76
CA VAL A 404 6.63 -0.07 14.62
C VAL A 404 7.95 0.60 14.28
N SER A 405 7.93 1.42 13.22
CA SER A 405 9.07 2.23 12.77
C SER A 405 9.59 3.12 13.90
N PRO A 406 10.91 3.34 13.99
CA PRO A 406 11.46 4.33 14.91
C PRO A 406 11.13 5.79 14.52
N GLY A 407 10.55 6.01 13.32
CA GLY A 407 10.15 7.32 12.85
C GLY A 407 10.45 7.59 11.39
N TYR A 408 10.25 8.83 10.98
CA TYR A 408 10.60 9.27 9.63
C TYR A 408 12.06 9.73 9.57
N HIS A 409 12.68 9.53 8.41
CA HIS A 409 14.04 9.99 8.13
C HIS A 409 14.03 11.48 7.73
N GLY A 410 14.92 12.28 8.35
CA GLY A 410 15.05 13.71 8.04
C GLY A 410 14.01 14.60 8.74
N PRO A 411 13.99 15.92 8.39
CA PRO A 411 13.20 16.93 9.11
C PRO A 411 11.69 16.92 8.80
N ALA A 412 11.24 16.09 7.85
CA ALA A 412 9.84 16.00 7.44
C ALA A 412 8.95 15.21 8.42
N ALA A 413 9.30 15.19 9.71
CA ALA A 413 8.51 14.54 10.73
C ALA A 413 7.09 15.13 10.77
N ALA A 414 6.06 14.27 10.68
CA ALA A 414 4.70 14.66 11.04
C ALA A 414 4.61 14.67 12.57
N PRO A 415 4.50 15.82 13.22
CA PRO A 415 4.39 15.87 14.67
C PRO A 415 3.20 15.03 15.12
N GLY A 416 3.40 14.20 16.14
CA GLY A 416 2.33 13.42 16.74
C GLY A 416 2.08 12.03 16.16
N THR A 417 2.66 11.66 15.00
CA THR A 417 2.53 10.31 14.44
C THR A 417 3.21 9.26 15.33
N PHE A 418 4.37 9.57 15.88
CA PHE A 418 5.09 8.70 16.83
C PHE A 418 5.22 9.42 18.16
N ARG A 419 4.71 8.83 19.25
CA ARG A 419 4.74 9.40 20.60
C ARG A 419 5.04 8.31 21.62
N GLU A 420 6.11 8.43 22.38
CA GLU A 420 6.48 7.51 23.48
C GLU A 420 6.44 6.03 23.07
N GLY A 421 6.89 5.72 21.83
CA GLY A 421 6.88 4.35 21.28
C GLY A 421 5.51 3.90 20.73
N TRP A 422 4.48 4.73 20.79
CA TRP A 422 3.20 4.50 20.13
C TRP A 422 3.17 5.15 18.76
N LEU A 423 2.63 4.42 17.80
CA LEU A 423 2.24 4.91 16.49
C LEU A 423 0.76 5.29 16.51
N ASP A 424 0.45 6.55 16.20
CA ASP A 424 -0.89 6.99 15.85
C ASP A 424 -1.14 6.62 14.38
N SER A 425 -2.03 5.65 14.15
CA SER A 425 -2.31 5.17 12.79
C SER A 425 -3.07 6.20 11.93
N GLY A 426 -3.70 7.18 12.56
CA GLY A 426 -4.63 8.11 11.94
C GLY A 426 -5.97 7.45 11.55
N ASP A 427 -6.19 6.20 11.95
CA ASP A 427 -7.45 5.49 11.76
C ASP A 427 -8.32 5.60 13.01
N LEU A 428 -9.63 5.68 12.81
CA LEU A 428 -10.65 5.56 13.85
C LEU A 428 -11.17 4.13 13.89
N GLY A 429 -11.40 3.61 15.09
CA GLY A 429 -11.92 2.26 15.24
C GLY A 429 -12.31 1.93 16.68
N CYS A 430 -12.85 0.74 16.86
CA CYS A 430 -13.17 0.18 18.16
C CYS A 430 -12.69 -1.28 18.26
N ARG A 431 -12.57 -1.79 19.49
CA ARG A 431 -12.27 -3.21 19.73
C ARG A 431 -13.46 -3.88 20.38
N ASP A 432 -13.75 -5.11 19.96
CA ASP A 432 -14.71 -5.93 20.65
C ASP A 432 -14.10 -6.67 21.86
N ALA A 433 -14.96 -7.40 22.59
CA ALA A 433 -14.54 -8.19 23.76
C ALA A 433 -13.58 -9.35 23.42
N ALA A 434 -13.54 -9.81 22.16
CA ALA A 434 -12.60 -10.81 21.68
C ALA A 434 -11.26 -10.21 21.21
N GLY A 435 -11.09 -8.89 21.30
CA GLY A 435 -9.87 -8.18 20.92
C GLY A 435 -9.77 -7.83 19.45
N ARG A 436 -10.79 -8.10 18.64
CA ARG A 436 -10.81 -7.80 17.21
C ARG A 436 -11.02 -6.31 16.97
N LEU A 437 -10.27 -5.77 16.00
CA LEU A 437 -10.36 -4.37 15.59
C LEU A 437 -11.39 -4.20 14.46
N PHE A 438 -12.22 -3.18 14.60
CA PHE A 438 -13.15 -2.70 13.59
C PHE A 438 -12.82 -1.24 13.29
N LEU A 439 -12.54 -0.93 12.02
CA LEU A 439 -12.31 0.45 11.61
C LEU A 439 -13.63 1.13 11.31
N THR A 440 -13.72 2.40 11.71
CA THR A 440 -14.85 3.29 11.41
C THR A 440 -14.43 4.45 10.50
N GLY A 441 -13.24 4.38 9.90
CA GLY A 441 -12.73 5.36 8.95
C GLY A 441 -11.36 5.92 9.31
N ARG A 442 -10.91 6.92 8.55
CA ARG A 442 -9.70 7.68 8.89
C ARG A 442 -10.07 9.00 9.52
N ALA A 443 -9.36 9.42 10.54
CA ALA A 443 -9.60 10.70 11.20
C ALA A 443 -9.60 11.89 10.22
N LYS A 444 -8.73 11.86 9.20
CA LYS A 444 -8.63 12.88 8.14
C LYS A 444 -9.57 12.66 6.94
N ASP A 445 -10.25 11.50 6.86
CA ASP A 445 -11.18 11.18 5.77
C ASP A 445 -12.64 11.30 6.22
N VAL A 446 -12.86 11.46 7.53
CA VAL A 446 -14.18 11.74 8.10
C VAL A 446 -14.73 13.01 7.44
N ILE A 447 -15.94 12.92 6.95
CA ILE A 447 -16.65 14.06 6.35
C ILE A 447 -17.29 14.85 7.47
N ILE A 448 -16.88 16.11 7.65
CA ILE A 448 -17.33 16.97 8.75
C ILE A 448 -18.51 17.83 8.27
N ARG A 449 -19.71 17.33 8.47
CA ARG A 449 -20.95 18.04 8.13
C ARG A 449 -21.55 18.68 9.37
N GLY A 450 -21.24 19.96 9.61
CA GLY A 450 -21.64 20.64 10.84
C GLY A 450 -21.09 19.94 12.08
N SER A 451 -21.98 19.41 12.94
CA SER A 451 -21.59 18.65 14.13
C SER A 451 -21.51 17.12 13.92
N HIS A 452 -21.74 16.64 12.69
CA HIS A 452 -21.72 15.21 12.37
C HIS A 452 -20.38 14.82 11.76
N ASN A 453 -19.75 13.81 12.37
CA ASN A 453 -18.56 13.13 11.85
C ASN A 453 -19.03 11.90 11.07
N ILE A 454 -19.12 12.03 9.74
CA ILE A 454 -19.65 11.00 8.85
C ILE A 454 -18.53 10.11 8.38
N ASP A 455 -18.66 8.80 8.61
CA ASP A 455 -17.80 7.79 8.04
C ASP A 455 -18.13 7.57 6.56
N PRO A 456 -17.17 7.82 5.63
CA PRO A 456 -17.37 7.52 4.22
C PRO A 456 -17.74 6.06 3.92
N ALA A 457 -17.25 5.11 4.72
CA ALA A 457 -17.49 3.69 4.52
C ALA A 457 -18.99 3.33 4.54
N ALA A 458 -19.77 3.97 5.40
CA ALA A 458 -21.23 3.74 5.45
C ALA A 458 -21.95 4.08 4.13
N ILE A 459 -21.41 5.05 3.38
CA ILE A 459 -21.94 5.44 2.07
C ILE A 459 -21.44 4.47 0.99
N GLU A 460 -20.16 4.11 1.06
CA GLU A 460 -19.49 3.20 0.14
C GLU A 460 -20.13 1.81 0.18
N ASP A 461 -20.33 1.27 1.37
CA ASP A 461 -20.98 -0.04 1.57
C ASP A 461 -22.41 -0.05 1.05
N ALA A 462 -23.19 1.01 1.36
CA ALA A 462 -24.55 1.13 0.85
C ALA A 462 -24.61 1.16 -0.68
N LEU A 463 -23.67 1.84 -1.35
CA LEU A 463 -23.60 1.87 -2.82
C LEU A 463 -23.13 0.56 -3.42
N LEU A 464 -22.22 -0.16 -2.76
CA LEU A 464 -21.72 -1.46 -3.20
C LEU A 464 -22.78 -2.59 -3.13
N GLU A 465 -23.84 -2.41 -2.33
CA GLU A 465 -25.02 -3.30 -2.37
C GLU A 465 -25.82 -3.19 -3.67
N HIS A 466 -25.63 -2.10 -4.43
CA HIS A 466 -26.34 -1.95 -5.69
C HIS A 466 -25.79 -2.90 -6.76
N PRO A 467 -26.63 -3.73 -7.42
CA PRO A 467 -26.16 -4.82 -8.30
C PRO A 467 -25.32 -4.32 -9.48
N MET A 468 -25.49 -3.07 -9.91
CA MET A 468 -24.78 -2.47 -11.04
C MET A 468 -23.48 -1.75 -10.65
N VAL A 469 -23.21 -1.53 -9.36
CA VAL A 469 -21.99 -0.86 -8.89
C VAL A 469 -20.86 -1.86 -8.75
N GLU A 470 -19.69 -1.52 -9.29
CA GLU A 470 -18.46 -2.29 -9.17
C GLU A 470 -17.55 -1.72 -8.08
N ILE A 471 -17.37 -0.39 -8.07
CA ILE A 471 -16.50 0.30 -7.12
C ILE A 471 -17.24 1.55 -6.64
N ALA A 472 -17.16 1.85 -5.34
CA ALA A 472 -17.69 3.08 -4.75
C ALA A 472 -16.66 3.74 -3.85
N ALA A 473 -16.67 5.08 -3.81
CA ALA A 473 -15.87 5.88 -2.89
C ALA A 473 -16.62 7.15 -2.50
N ALA A 474 -16.59 7.51 -1.22
CA ALA A 474 -17.22 8.73 -0.71
C ALA A 474 -16.18 9.70 -0.13
N VAL A 475 -16.42 11.00 -0.31
CA VAL A 475 -15.58 12.10 0.17
C VAL A 475 -16.44 13.29 0.60
N GLY A 476 -15.83 14.18 1.39
CA GLY A 476 -16.42 15.50 1.68
C GLY A 476 -16.28 16.43 0.48
N GLN A 477 -17.37 17.08 0.11
CA GLN A 477 -17.42 18.21 -0.82
C GLN A 477 -17.53 19.50 0.00
N PRO A 478 -16.68 20.53 -0.23
CA PRO A 478 -16.79 21.79 0.48
C PRO A 478 -18.16 22.45 0.32
N ASP A 479 -18.70 22.93 1.45
CA ASP A 479 -19.99 23.62 1.51
C ASP A 479 -19.91 24.81 2.48
N ALA A 480 -20.46 25.95 2.07
CA ALA A 480 -20.38 27.19 2.82
C ALA A 480 -21.17 27.18 4.15
N TYR A 481 -22.20 26.35 4.26
CA TYR A 481 -23.07 26.29 5.43
C TYR A 481 -22.73 25.10 6.34
N ALA A 482 -22.53 23.93 5.75
CA ALA A 482 -22.34 22.69 6.48
C ALA A 482 -20.85 22.33 6.73
N GLY A 483 -19.90 23.12 6.19
CA GLY A 483 -18.50 22.79 6.13
C GLY A 483 -18.22 21.80 5.01
N GLU A 484 -18.73 20.58 5.13
CA GLU A 484 -18.68 19.58 4.06
C GLU A 484 -20.04 18.91 3.85
N LEU A 485 -20.30 18.49 2.62
CA LEU A 485 -21.42 17.61 2.26
C LEU A 485 -20.87 16.26 1.80
N PRO A 486 -21.48 15.13 2.23
CA PRO A 486 -21.10 13.83 1.73
C PRO A 486 -21.50 13.69 0.26
N VAL A 487 -20.54 13.26 -0.57
CA VAL A 487 -20.73 12.94 -1.99
C VAL A 487 -20.02 11.64 -2.31
N ALA A 488 -20.45 10.96 -3.38
CA ALA A 488 -19.85 9.70 -3.76
C ALA A 488 -19.50 9.65 -5.26
N PHE A 489 -18.56 8.78 -5.59
CA PHE A 489 -18.14 8.44 -6.94
C PHE A 489 -18.24 6.94 -7.11
N VAL A 490 -18.79 6.48 -8.22
CA VAL A 490 -18.92 5.05 -8.51
C VAL A 490 -18.42 4.70 -9.89
N VAL A 491 -17.96 3.47 -10.04
CA VAL A 491 -17.72 2.83 -11.35
C VAL A 491 -18.76 1.71 -11.48
N LEU A 492 -19.41 1.64 -12.64
CA LEU A 492 -20.43 0.64 -12.92
C LEU A 492 -19.81 -0.62 -13.54
N LYS A 493 -20.46 -1.76 -13.33
CA LYS A 493 -20.16 -2.99 -14.07
C LYS A 493 -20.41 -2.78 -15.56
N PRO A 494 -19.68 -3.44 -16.46
CA PRO A 494 -19.85 -3.29 -17.90
C PRO A 494 -21.30 -3.53 -18.36
N GLY A 495 -21.85 -2.57 -19.11
CA GLY A 495 -23.22 -2.66 -19.65
C GLY A 495 -24.35 -2.45 -18.65
N ALA A 496 -24.05 -1.94 -17.46
CA ALA A 496 -25.03 -1.71 -16.41
C ALA A 496 -25.90 -0.44 -16.70
N PRO A 497 -27.21 -0.56 -16.90
CA PRO A 497 -28.09 0.59 -17.11
C PRO A 497 -28.57 1.15 -15.76
N THR A 498 -27.94 2.19 -15.25
CA THR A 498 -28.39 2.94 -14.08
C THR A 498 -27.99 4.41 -14.20
N SER A 499 -28.64 5.28 -13.46
CA SER A 499 -28.39 6.72 -13.45
C SER A 499 -27.86 7.19 -12.10
N GLU A 500 -27.21 8.35 -12.08
CA GLU A 500 -26.76 9.00 -10.85
C GLU A 500 -27.91 9.21 -9.85
N ALA A 501 -29.07 9.65 -10.34
CA ALA A 501 -30.27 9.87 -9.51
C ALA A 501 -30.77 8.57 -8.85
N GLU A 502 -30.79 7.46 -9.60
CA GLU A 502 -31.19 6.15 -9.07
C GLU A 502 -30.21 5.68 -7.97
N LEU A 503 -28.92 5.92 -8.14
CA LEU A 503 -27.90 5.60 -7.14
C LEU A 503 -27.99 6.50 -5.90
N GLU A 504 -28.33 7.79 -6.07
CA GLU A 504 -28.60 8.72 -4.96
C GLU A 504 -29.77 8.23 -4.12
N ASP A 505 -30.89 7.88 -4.75
CA ASP A 505 -32.09 7.37 -4.08
C ASP A 505 -31.80 6.01 -3.39
N PHE A 506 -31.06 5.13 -4.08
CA PHE A 506 -30.69 3.84 -3.53
C PHE A 506 -29.83 3.97 -2.27
N ALA A 507 -28.80 4.82 -2.30
CA ALA A 507 -27.97 5.10 -1.14
C ALA A 507 -28.75 5.80 -0.01
N ALA A 508 -29.60 6.78 -0.35
CA ALA A 508 -30.41 7.49 0.63
C ALA A 508 -31.39 6.57 1.40
N ALA A 509 -31.86 5.50 0.76
CA ALA A 509 -32.74 4.51 1.40
C ALA A 509 -31.98 3.57 2.36
N ARG A 510 -30.66 3.38 2.18
CA ARG A 510 -29.85 2.42 2.92
C ARG A 510 -28.92 3.04 3.97
N VAL A 511 -28.44 4.25 3.72
CA VAL A 511 -27.63 4.98 4.71
C VAL A 511 -28.51 5.37 5.89
N PRO A 512 -28.27 4.78 7.09
CA PRO A 512 -29.19 4.95 8.23
C PRO A 512 -29.24 6.39 8.74
N GLU A 513 -28.08 7.05 8.79
CA GLU A 513 -27.97 8.42 9.28
C GLU A 513 -28.34 9.43 8.20
N PRO A 514 -29.41 10.25 8.35
CA PRO A 514 -29.81 11.22 7.34
C PRO A 514 -28.74 12.25 6.96
N ALA A 515 -27.87 12.60 7.90
CA ALA A 515 -26.75 13.52 7.66
C ALA A 515 -25.69 12.91 6.74
N ALA A 516 -25.50 11.59 6.79
CA ALA A 516 -24.54 10.84 5.99
C ALA A 516 -25.03 10.52 4.57
N ARG A 517 -26.32 10.71 4.26
CA ARG A 517 -26.84 10.44 2.91
C ARG A 517 -26.13 11.29 1.87
N PRO A 518 -25.57 10.67 0.81
CA PRO A 518 -24.81 11.42 -0.20
C PRO A 518 -25.72 12.43 -0.91
N LYS A 519 -25.21 13.63 -1.12
CA LYS A 519 -25.93 14.71 -1.81
C LYS A 519 -25.82 14.60 -3.31
N ARG A 520 -24.78 13.92 -3.79
CA ARG A 520 -24.55 13.59 -5.19
C ARG A 520 -23.81 12.27 -5.27
N VAL A 521 -24.12 11.53 -6.33
CA VAL A 521 -23.37 10.32 -6.74
C VAL A 521 -22.98 10.52 -8.19
N TRP A 522 -21.67 10.55 -8.51
CA TRP A 522 -21.17 10.66 -9.87
C TRP A 522 -20.69 9.31 -10.38
N ILE A 523 -21.03 9.03 -11.64
CA ILE A 523 -20.55 7.83 -12.34
C ILE A 523 -19.25 8.19 -13.06
N LEU A 524 -18.17 7.50 -12.73
CA LEU A 524 -16.87 7.65 -13.38
C LEU A 524 -16.63 6.51 -14.38
N PRO A 525 -15.94 6.78 -15.49
CA PRO A 525 -15.51 5.73 -16.40
C PRO A 525 -14.44 4.82 -15.77
N GLU A 526 -13.62 5.37 -14.87
CA GLU A 526 -12.55 4.65 -14.16
C GLU A 526 -12.33 5.32 -12.79
N MET A 527 -12.15 4.49 -11.75
CA MET A 527 -11.82 4.98 -10.41
C MET A 527 -10.32 5.36 -10.35
N PRO A 528 -9.96 6.55 -9.85
CA PRO A 528 -8.56 6.88 -9.64
C PRO A 528 -7.95 5.97 -8.57
N LEU A 529 -6.88 5.25 -8.95
CA LEU A 529 -6.19 4.30 -8.11
C LEU A 529 -4.72 4.70 -7.88
N THR A 530 -4.19 4.30 -6.73
CA THR A 530 -2.75 4.34 -6.47
C THR A 530 -2.04 3.25 -7.28
N PRO A 531 -0.70 3.30 -7.45
CA PRO A 531 0.07 2.25 -8.13
C PRO A 531 -0.10 0.85 -7.54
N VAL A 532 -0.56 0.76 -6.29
CA VAL A 532 -0.83 -0.51 -5.59
C VAL A 532 -2.32 -0.89 -5.64
N GLY A 533 -3.14 -0.20 -6.46
CA GLY A 533 -4.55 -0.52 -6.67
C GLY A 533 -5.52 -0.04 -5.59
N LYS A 534 -5.10 0.87 -4.69
CA LYS A 534 -5.99 1.50 -3.69
C LYS A 534 -6.70 2.70 -4.31
N ILE A 535 -7.95 2.95 -3.91
CA ILE A 535 -8.68 4.16 -4.32
C ILE A 535 -7.92 5.41 -3.86
N PHE A 536 -7.69 6.33 -4.81
CA PHE A 536 -6.97 7.56 -4.57
C PHE A 536 -7.94 8.70 -4.24
N LYS A 537 -8.46 8.72 -3.01
CA LYS A 537 -9.44 9.72 -2.52
C LYS A 537 -9.01 11.18 -2.69
N PRO A 538 -7.72 11.57 -2.63
CA PRO A 538 -7.33 12.96 -2.92
C PRO A 538 -7.77 13.46 -4.30
N ALA A 539 -7.69 12.63 -5.35
CA ALA A 539 -8.19 13.00 -6.67
C ALA A 539 -9.72 13.20 -6.68
N LEU A 540 -10.45 12.36 -5.93
CA LEU A 540 -11.91 12.50 -5.79
C LEU A 540 -12.29 13.78 -5.03
N ARG A 541 -11.56 14.14 -3.97
CA ARG A 541 -11.76 15.42 -3.26
C ARG A 541 -11.48 16.60 -4.18
N THR A 542 -10.44 16.51 -5.01
CA THR A 542 -10.15 17.53 -6.03
C THR A 542 -11.34 17.73 -6.96
N GLN A 543 -11.92 16.64 -7.48
CA GLN A 543 -13.12 16.70 -8.34
C GLN A 543 -14.34 17.24 -7.59
N ALA A 544 -14.59 16.77 -6.37
CA ALA A 544 -15.71 17.26 -5.53
C ALA A 544 -15.59 18.77 -5.27
N THR A 545 -14.38 19.26 -4.97
CA THR A 545 -14.11 20.69 -4.80
C THR A 545 -14.35 21.47 -6.09
N GLN A 546 -13.88 20.96 -7.25
CA GLN A 546 -14.15 21.58 -8.55
C GLN A 546 -15.65 21.71 -8.82
N HIS A 547 -16.42 20.66 -8.54
CA HIS A 547 -17.88 20.68 -8.68
C HIS A 547 -18.54 21.71 -7.75
N ALA A 548 -18.10 21.80 -6.49
CA ALA A 548 -18.63 22.78 -5.54
C ALA A 548 -18.39 24.21 -5.99
N ILE A 549 -17.14 24.52 -6.37
CA ILE A 549 -16.75 25.87 -6.86
C ILE A 549 -17.51 26.19 -8.14
N ARG A 550 -17.60 25.26 -9.09
CA ARG A 550 -18.33 25.45 -10.35
C ARG A 550 -19.80 25.79 -10.06
N SER A 551 -20.44 24.99 -9.22
CA SER A 551 -21.86 25.20 -8.84
C SER A 551 -22.08 26.56 -8.18
N ALA A 552 -21.15 27.01 -7.31
CA ALA A 552 -21.25 28.32 -6.67
C ALA A 552 -21.09 29.46 -7.68
N LEU A 553 -20.17 29.34 -8.64
CA LEU A 553 -19.94 30.35 -9.68
C LEU A 553 -21.10 30.40 -10.69
N ASP A 554 -21.65 29.25 -11.09
CA ASP A 554 -22.80 29.16 -12.00
C ASP A 554 -24.09 29.71 -11.37
N GLY A 555 -24.19 29.66 -10.03
CA GLY A 555 -25.29 30.26 -9.27
C GLY A 555 -25.26 31.80 -9.12
N MET A 556 -24.19 32.46 -9.62
CA MET A 556 -24.08 33.92 -9.56
C MET A 556 -25.05 34.60 -10.50
N PRO A 557 -25.56 35.79 -10.17
CA PRO A 557 -26.43 36.59 -11.07
C PRO A 557 -25.76 36.91 -12.41
N ARG A 558 -24.45 37.01 -12.43
CA ARG A 558 -23.62 37.16 -13.63
C ARG A 558 -22.40 36.23 -13.50
N PRO A 559 -22.54 34.96 -13.96
CA PRO A 559 -21.40 34.03 -13.97
C PRO A 559 -20.26 34.58 -14.85
N PRO A 560 -18.98 34.32 -14.49
CA PRO A 560 -17.87 34.68 -15.38
C PRO A 560 -18.03 33.96 -16.73
N GLU A 561 -17.84 34.70 -17.83
CA GLU A 561 -17.97 34.15 -19.19
C GLU A 561 -16.98 33.02 -19.48
N PHE A 562 -15.80 33.08 -18.88
CA PHE A 562 -14.79 32.03 -18.95
C PHE A 562 -14.15 31.84 -17.59
N CYS A 563 -14.14 30.61 -17.09
CA CYS A 563 -13.56 30.29 -15.79
C CYS A 563 -12.82 28.95 -15.86
N GLU A 564 -11.53 28.99 -15.56
CA GLU A 564 -10.73 27.79 -15.30
C GLU A 564 -10.58 27.63 -13.79
N ILE A 565 -10.96 26.47 -13.27
CA ILE A 565 -10.84 26.13 -11.86
C ILE A 565 -9.72 25.08 -11.72
N ILE A 566 -8.60 25.44 -11.14
CA ILE A 566 -7.49 24.57 -10.83
C ILE A 566 -7.50 24.32 -9.33
N VAL A 567 -7.71 23.09 -8.93
CA VAL A 567 -7.72 22.67 -7.54
C VAL A 567 -6.45 21.89 -7.26
N THR A 568 -5.77 22.21 -6.15
CA THR A 568 -4.63 21.40 -5.71
C THR A 568 -5.09 20.01 -5.30
N GLU A 569 -4.20 19.04 -5.41
CA GLU A 569 -4.48 17.69 -4.98
C GLU A 569 -4.96 17.65 -3.51
N GLY A 570 -6.07 16.97 -3.28
CA GLY A 570 -6.72 16.93 -1.96
C GLY A 570 -7.74 18.04 -1.69
N GLY A 571 -7.96 18.99 -2.62
CA GLY A 571 -9.07 19.94 -2.58
C GLY A 571 -8.89 21.16 -1.66
N SER A 572 -7.72 21.34 -1.02
CA SER A 572 -7.52 22.36 0.02
C SER A 572 -7.27 23.77 -0.50
N SER A 573 -6.78 23.93 -1.73
CA SER A 573 -6.50 25.23 -2.34
C SER A 573 -6.99 25.27 -3.79
N VAL A 574 -7.51 26.42 -4.19
CA VAL A 574 -8.15 26.65 -5.49
C VAL A 574 -7.58 27.89 -6.17
N LEU A 575 -7.17 27.76 -7.41
CA LEU A 575 -6.85 28.87 -8.29
C LEU A 575 -7.99 29.03 -9.31
N ILE A 576 -8.63 30.19 -9.29
CA ILE A 576 -9.71 30.54 -10.22
C ILE A 576 -9.14 31.54 -11.23
N LYS A 577 -9.14 31.17 -12.49
CA LYS A 577 -8.75 32.05 -13.59
C LYS A 577 -10.00 32.51 -14.33
N VAL A 578 -10.13 33.81 -14.55
CA VAL A 578 -11.21 34.44 -15.28
C VAL A 578 -10.67 35.24 -16.46
N ALA A 579 -11.42 35.30 -17.55
CA ALA A 579 -10.98 35.99 -18.78
C ALA A 579 -10.76 37.50 -18.55
N VAL A 580 -11.65 38.11 -17.79
CA VAL A 580 -11.56 39.53 -17.38
C VAL A 580 -11.78 39.62 -15.87
N LEU A 581 -10.80 40.13 -15.16
CA LEU A 581 -10.88 40.35 -13.72
C LEU A 581 -10.92 41.87 -13.45
N ASP A 582 -12.10 42.39 -13.20
CA ASP A 582 -12.28 43.70 -12.60
C ASP A 582 -12.64 43.62 -11.12
N LEU A 583 -12.65 44.75 -10.43
CA LEU A 583 -12.94 44.77 -8.98
C LEU A 583 -14.36 44.26 -8.66
N ALA A 584 -15.33 44.51 -9.53
CA ALA A 584 -16.72 44.06 -9.34
C ALA A 584 -16.84 42.52 -9.50
N SER A 585 -16.19 41.96 -10.52
CA SER A 585 -16.14 40.51 -10.75
C SER A 585 -15.40 39.80 -9.63
N GLU A 586 -14.26 40.32 -9.18
CA GLU A 586 -13.50 39.76 -8.06
C GLU A 586 -14.33 39.78 -6.76
N THR A 587 -14.98 40.89 -6.46
CA THR A 587 -15.84 41.04 -5.28
C THR A 587 -17.01 40.05 -5.32
N SER A 588 -17.62 39.87 -6.49
CA SER A 588 -18.75 38.95 -6.70
C SER A 588 -18.32 37.48 -6.53
N ILE A 589 -17.16 37.09 -7.09
CA ILE A 589 -16.59 35.73 -6.92
C ILE A 589 -16.27 35.48 -5.45
N ARG A 590 -15.62 36.42 -4.77
CA ARG A 590 -15.32 36.30 -3.34
C ARG A 590 -16.59 36.15 -2.50
N ALA A 591 -17.65 36.86 -2.84
CA ALA A 591 -18.95 36.76 -2.16
C ALA A 591 -19.60 35.39 -2.41
N ALA A 592 -19.54 34.87 -3.64
CA ALA A 592 -20.10 33.54 -3.98
C ALA A 592 -19.38 32.39 -3.27
N LEU A 593 -18.09 32.55 -2.97
CA LEU A 593 -17.26 31.55 -2.29
C LEU A 593 -17.11 31.81 -0.79
N ALA A 594 -17.73 32.88 -0.28
CA ALA A 594 -17.66 33.21 1.15
C ALA A 594 -18.21 32.06 2.01
N GLY A 595 -17.44 31.67 3.02
CA GLY A 595 -17.80 30.57 3.92
C GLY A 595 -17.41 29.17 3.45
N MET A 596 -16.99 28.98 2.20
CA MET A 596 -16.44 27.68 1.79
C MET A 596 -15.12 27.40 2.49
N PRO A 597 -14.90 26.19 3.02
CA PRO A 597 -13.68 25.81 3.76
C PRO A 597 -12.52 25.49 2.81
N VAL A 598 -12.25 26.38 1.85
CA VAL A 598 -11.15 26.28 0.89
C VAL A 598 -10.38 27.58 0.79
N ASN A 599 -9.06 27.49 0.62
CA ASN A 599 -8.24 28.64 0.30
C ASN A 599 -8.30 28.91 -1.20
N PHE A 600 -8.67 30.10 -1.63
CA PHE A 600 -8.73 30.38 -3.07
C PHE A 600 -7.99 31.66 -3.46
N THR A 601 -7.44 31.63 -4.65
CA THR A 601 -6.80 32.77 -5.32
C THR A 601 -7.50 33.00 -6.66
N ILE A 602 -7.76 34.27 -6.99
CA ILE A 602 -8.38 34.66 -8.26
C ILE A 602 -7.33 35.37 -9.10
N LYS A 603 -7.21 35.01 -10.37
CA LYS A 603 -6.31 35.65 -11.34
C LYS A 603 -7.02 35.90 -12.66
N SER A 604 -6.60 36.94 -13.39
CA SER A 604 -6.93 37.10 -14.80
C SER A 604 -6.11 36.09 -15.63
N THR A 605 -6.70 35.55 -16.69
CA THR A 605 -6.01 34.67 -17.65
C THR A 605 -5.02 35.44 -18.50
#